data_04618ed9978551abb23fa89f791dfe5a
#
_entry.id   04618ed9978551abb23fa89f791dfe5a
#
_cell.length_a   1.000
_cell.length_b   1.000
_cell.length_c   1.000
_cell.angle_alpha   90.00
_cell.angle_beta   90.00
_cell.angle_gamma   90.00
#
_symmetry.space_group_name_H-M   'P 1'
#
loop_
_entity.id
_entity.type
_entity.pdbx_description
1 polymer ?
#
loop_
_entity_poly.entity_id
_entity_poly.type
_entity_poly.pdbx_seq_one_letter_code
_entity_poly.pdbx_strand_id
1 'polypeptide(L)' 'MEKHSYVGKTKEDAIKEAVIDLQEVEENLIINEISSKTGLFKKTEIEVIEKREVVK' A
#
# COMPACT_ATOMS: atom_id res chain seq x y z
N MET A 1 -14.60 -4.96 1.68
CA MET A 1 -13.21 -4.78 1.28
C MET A 1 -12.41 -4.32 2.46
N GLU A 2 -11.27 -4.94 2.66
CA GLU A 2 -10.40 -4.58 3.76
C GLU A 2 -9.38 -3.55 3.31
N LYS A 3 -9.19 -2.57 4.16
CA LYS A 3 -8.19 -1.55 3.92
C LYS A 3 -6.99 -1.80 4.81
N HIS A 4 -5.83 -1.69 4.21
CA HIS A 4 -4.58 -1.85 4.93
C HIS A 4 -3.76 -0.59 4.78
N SER A 5 -3.01 -0.25 5.80
CA SER A 5 -2.13 0.91 5.77
C SER A 5 -0.69 0.45 5.86
N TYR A 6 0.15 1.02 5.04
CA TYR A 6 1.57 0.70 5.04
C TYR A 6 2.38 1.98 4.99
N VAL A 7 3.51 1.95 5.64
CA VAL A 7 4.41 3.10 5.71
C VAL A 7 5.79 2.67 5.25
N GLY A 8 6.39 3.48 4.43
CA GLY A 8 7.75 3.24 3.96
C GLY A 8 8.47 4.56 3.77
N LYS A 9 9.76 4.48 3.47
CA LYS A 9 10.54 5.69 3.20
C LYS A 9 10.07 6.35 1.91
N THR A 10 9.62 5.54 0.97
CA THR A 10 9.07 6.02 -0.28
C THR A 10 7.79 5.26 -0.55
N LYS A 11 7.05 5.74 -1.53
CA LYS A 11 5.82 5.06 -1.93
C LYS A 11 6.12 3.63 -2.38
N GLU A 12 7.22 3.46 -3.12
CA GLU A 12 7.59 2.14 -3.61
C GLU A 12 7.90 1.18 -2.48
N ASP A 13 8.58 1.66 -1.45
CA ASP A 13 8.89 0.83 -0.28
C ASP A 13 7.61 0.38 0.40
N ALA A 14 6.67 1.30 0.56
CA ALA A 14 5.38 0.96 1.17
C ALA A 14 4.62 -0.05 0.33
N ILE A 15 4.66 0.10 -0.99
CA ILE A 15 4.00 -0.84 -1.89
C ILE A 15 4.64 -2.23 -1.78
N LYS A 16 5.95 -2.29 -1.70
CA LYS A 16 6.64 -3.56 -1.54
C LYS A 16 6.23 -4.26 -0.25
N GLU A 17 6.12 -3.50 0.82
CA GLU A 17 5.67 -4.07 2.08
C GLU A 17 4.27 -4.65 1.94
N ALA A 18 3.39 -3.93 1.26
CA ALA A 18 2.04 -4.40 1.06
C ALA A 18 2.01 -5.68 0.24
N VAL A 19 2.77 -5.73 -0.84
CA VAL A 19 2.82 -6.90 -1.72
C VAL A 19 3.32 -8.12 -0.95
N ILE A 20 4.35 -7.95 -0.16
CA ILE A 20 4.93 -9.05 0.60
C ILE A 20 3.98 -9.49 1.71
N ASP A 21 3.43 -8.55 2.44
CA ASP A 21 2.58 -8.85 3.58
C ASP A 21 1.27 -9.52 3.16
N LEU A 22 0.67 -9.01 2.09
CA LEU A 22 -0.60 -9.53 1.60
C LEU A 22 -0.42 -10.70 0.65
N GLN A 23 0.81 -10.95 0.21
CA GLN A 23 1.12 -12.00 -0.76
C GLN A 23 0.29 -11.85 -2.03
N GLU A 24 0.19 -10.61 -2.51
CA GLU A 24 -0.55 -10.28 -3.70
C GLU A 24 0.33 -9.50 -4.67
N VAL A 25 -0.03 -9.54 -5.93
CA VAL A 25 0.67 -8.72 -6.91
C VAL A 25 0.10 -7.32 -6.89
N GLU A 26 0.92 -6.36 -7.26
CA GLU A 26 0.54 -4.95 -7.22
C GLU A 26 -0.71 -4.68 -8.08
N GLU A 27 -0.85 -5.39 -9.18
CA GLU A 27 -1.99 -5.23 -10.07
C GLU A 27 -3.32 -5.53 -9.39
N ASN A 28 -3.29 -6.36 -8.37
CA ASN A 28 -4.48 -6.72 -7.63
C ASN A 28 -4.74 -5.83 -6.44
N LEU A 29 -3.98 -4.75 -6.32
CA LEU A 29 -4.09 -3.83 -5.20
C LEU A 29 -4.42 -2.45 -5.70
N ILE A 30 -5.32 -1.78 -4.98
CA ILE A 30 -5.59 -0.37 -5.20
C ILE A 30 -4.75 0.39 -4.18
N ILE A 31 -3.87 1.22 -4.66
CA ILE A 31 -2.93 1.92 -3.80
C ILE A 31 -3.21 3.42 -3.85
N ASN A 32 -3.51 3.97 -2.69
CA ASN A 32 -3.74 5.41 -2.55
C ASN A 32 -2.71 5.99 -1.60
N GLU A 33 -2.09 7.07 -2.01
CA GLU A 33 -1.16 7.76 -1.14
C GLU A 33 -1.96 8.62 -0.16
N ILE A 34 -1.80 8.33 1.14
CA ILE A 34 -2.52 9.05 2.17
C ILE A 34 -1.77 10.30 2.57
N SER A 35 -0.49 10.14 2.87
CA SER A 35 0.31 11.27 3.26
C SER A 35 1.77 11.03 2.90
N SER A 36 2.47 12.12 2.68
CA SER A 36 3.89 12.08 2.37
C SER A 36 4.54 13.18 3.19
N LYS A 37 5.39 12.76 4.11
CA LYS A 37 6.11 13.71 4.95
C LYS A 37 7.54 13.82 4.48
N THR A 38 7.94 15.03 4.18
CA THR A 38 9.33 15.34 3.84
C THR A 38 9.96 16.06 5.02
N GLY A 39 11.25 15.92 5.19
CA GLY A 39 11.96 16.54 6.28
C GLY A 39 12.80 15.53 7.03
N LEU A 40 12.88 15.68 8.35
CA LEU A 40 13.69 14.78 9.16
C LEU A 40 13.22 13.34 9.11
N PHE A 41 11.92 13.16 9.00
CA PHE A 41 11.33 11.84 8.91
C PHE A 41 10.61 11.71 7.58
N LYS A 42 11.32 11.21 6.58
CA LYS A 42 10.73 10.96 5.30
C LYS A 42 9.93 9.67 5.38
N LYS A 43 8.64 9.81 5.47
CA LYS A 43 7.74 8.66 5.51
C LYS A 43 6.59 8.89 4.56
N THR A 44 6.28 7.87 3.81
CA THR A 44 5.12 7.88 2.92
C THR A 44 4.15 6.83 3.41
N GLU A 45 2.95 7.27 3.69
CA GLU A 45 1.90 6.37 4.12
C GLU A 45 0.95 6.14 2.95
N ILE A 46 0.63 4.87 2.71
CA ILE A 46 -0.30 4.52 1.65
C ILE A 46 -1.43 3.67 2.22
N GLU A 47 -2.56 3.73 1.56
CA GLU A 47 -3.69 2.88 1.86
C GLU A 47 -3.80 1.87 0.73
N VAL A 48 -3.90 0.60 1.09
CA VAL A 48 -3.97 -0.48 0.12
C VAL A 48 -5.28 -1.22 0.30
N ILE A 49 -5.97 -1.39 -0.80
CA ILE A 49 -7.23 -2.12 -0.83
C ILE A 49 -7.05 -3.30 -1.78
N GLU A 50 -7.35 -4.50 -1.31
CA GLU A 50 -7.25 -5.67 -2.15
C GLU A 50 -8.43 -5.69 -3.12
N LYS A 51 -8.11 -5.83 -4.39
CA LYS A 51 -9.14 -6.05 -5.41
C LYS A 51 -9.52 -7.50 -5.38
N ARG A 52 -10.57 -7.81 -4.69
CA ARG A 52 -11.08 -9.15 -4.72
C ARG A 52 -12.29 -9.19 -5.60
N GLU A 53 -12.17 -9.91 -6.70
CA GLU A 53 -13.32 -10.18 -7.50
C GLU A 53 -14.00 -11.40 -6.93
N VAL A 54 -15.23 -11.22 -6.55
CA VAL A 54 -16.04 -12.37 -6.16
C VAL A 54 -16.58 -12.96 -7.45
N VAL A 55 -15.96 -14.05 -7.83
CA VAL A 55 -16.42 -14.77 -9.01
C VAL A 55 -17.41 -15.80 -8.55
N LYS A 56 -18.51 -15.75 -9.13
CA LYS A 56 -19.54 -16.75 -8.85
C LYS A 56 -19.62 -17.77 -9.95
#